data_9fd8a1d590f025f29a7406cbef43eb29
#
_entry.id   9fd8a1d590f025f29a7406cbef43eb29
#
_cell.length_a   1.000
_cell.length_b   1.000
_cell.length_c   1.000
_cell.angle_alpha   90.00
_cell.angle_beta   90.00
_cell.angle_gamma   90.00
#
_symmetry.space_group_name_H-M   'P 1'
#
loop_
_entity.id
_entity.type
_entity.pdbx_description
1 polymer ?
#
loop_
_entity_poly.entity_id
_entity_poly.type
_entity_poly.pdbx_seq_one_letter_code
_entity_poly.pdbx_strand_id
1 'polypeptide(L)' 'MLQESRSHSVRRAVDIIAVQLQCDEDGAFEALQSVATAAEELLEDVAAHVLEGTVRFDA' A
#
# COMPACT_ATOMS: atom_id res chain seq x y z
N MET A 1 -1.77 16.87 17.40
CA MET A 1 -1.90 16.30 16.70
C MET A 1 -1.63 15.09 16.44
N LEU A 2 -2.06 14.40 16.32
CA LEU A 2 -1.70 13.26 16.08
C LEU A 2 -1.24 13.02 14.82
N GLN A 3 -0.44 12.60 14.65
CA GLN A 3 0.11 12.41 13.54
C GLN A 3 -0.23 11.24 12.84
N GLU A 4 -0.42 11.29 11.75
CA GLU A 4 -0.64 10.22 10.89
C GLU A 4 0.57 9.49 10.67
N SER A 5 0.52 8.24 10.83
CA SER A 5 1.73 7.43 10.66
C SER A 5 1.96 7.04 9.21
N ARG A 6 0.97 7.23 8.36
CA ARG A 6 1.11 6.86 6.95
C ARG A 6 1.64 8.04 6.15
N SER A 7 2.67 7.79 5.36
CA SER A 7 3.22 8.83 4.51
C SER A 7 2.28 9.10 3.35
N HIS A 8 2.55 10.16 2.62
CA HIS A 8 1.77 10.50 1.44
C HIS A 8 1.82 9.37 0.41
N SER A 9 2.99 8.79 0.22
CA SER A 9 3.14 7.69 -0.73
C SER A 9 2.32 6.48 -0.33
N VAL A 10 2.34 6.14 0.95
CA VAL A 10 1.58 5.00 1.45
C VAL A 10 0.09 5.24 1.23
N ARG A 11 -0.38 6.45 1.51
CA ARG A 11 -1.80 6.74 1.34
C ARG A 11 -2.22 6.63 -0.12
N ARG A 12 -1.39 7.11 -1.03
CA ARG A 12 -1.70 7.00 -2.45
C ARG A 12 -1.68 5.56 -2.90
N ALA A 13 -0.71 4.78 -2.42
CA ALA A 13 -0.64 3.36 -2.76
C ALA A 13 -1.88 2.63 -2.26
N VAL A 14 -2.33 2.95 -1.05
CA VAL A 14 -3.52 2.33 -0.49
C VAL A 14 -4.74 2.63 -1.38
N ASP A 15 -4.87 3.85 -1.86
CA ASP A 15 -5.97 4.20 -2.74
C ASP A 15 -5.95 3.34 -4.02
N ILE A 16 -4.77 3.18 -4.59
CA ILE A 16 -4.62 2.38 -5.80
C ILE A 16 -4.97 0.93 -5.52
N ILE A 17 -4.46 0.39 -4.44
CA ILE A 17 -4.73 -1.00 -4.09
C ILE A 17 -6.21 -1.23 -3.82
N ALA A 18 -6.85 -0.28 -3.16
CA ALA A 18 -8.27 -0.40 -2.87
C ALA A 18 -9.08 -0.55 -4.16
N VAL A 19 -8.71 0.21 -5.18
CA VAL A 19 -9.37 0.09 -6.47
C VAL A 19 -9.07 -1.26 -7.11
N GLN A 20 -7.81 -1.67 -7.07
CA GLN A 20 -7.41 -2.92 -7.71
C GLN A 20 -8.06 -4.14 -7.05
N LEU A 21 -8.18 -4.13 -5.74
CA LEU A 21 -8.77 -5.24 -5.01
C LEU A 21 -10.27 -5.07 -4.79
N GLN A 22 -10.79 -3.89 -5.09
CA GLN A 22 -12.20 -3.57 -4.87
C GLN A 22 -12.56 -3.77 -3.40
N CYS A 23 -11.75 -3.19 -2.53
CA CYS A 23 -11.96 -3.28 -1.09
C CYS A 23 -11.83 -1.88 -0.50
N ASP A 24 -12.05 -1.80 0.82
CA ASP A 24 -11.95 -0.50 1.48
C ASP A 24 -10.50 -0.20 1.83
N GLU A 25 -10.29 0.98 2.39
CA GLU A 25 -8.95 1.45 2.73
C GLU A 25 -8.24 0.54 3.70
N ASP A 26 -8.96 0.06 4.70
CA ASP A 26 -8.34 -0.80 5.71
C ASP A 26 -7.88 -2.11 5.10
N GLY A 27 -8.69 -2.70 4.23
CA GLY A 27 -8.30 -3.93 3.55
C GLY A 27 -7.11 -3.71 2.65
N ALA A 28 -7.08 -2.58 1.96
CA ALA A 28 -5.96 -2.27 1.07
C ALA A 28 -4.68 -2.06 1.86
N PHE A 29 -4.77 -1.39 3.01
CA PHE A 29 -3.60 -1.18 3.84
C PHE A 29 -3.06 -2.49 4.38
N GLU A 30 -3.96 -3.40 4.78
CA GLU A 30 -3.52 -4.72 5.25
C GLU A 30 -2.82 -5.49 4.14
N ALA A 31 -3.33 -5.39 2.92
CA ALA A 31 -2.69 -6.06 1.79
C ALA A 31 -1.28 -5.52 1.57
N LEU A 32 -1.13 -4.20 1.66
CA LEU A 32 0.17 -3.58 1.50
C LEU A 32 1.12 -4.04 2.60
N GLN A 33 0.65 -4.08 3.85
CA GLN A 33 1.47 -4.53 4.95
C GLN A 33 1.90 -5.99 4.78
N SER A 34 0.99 -6.83 4.30
CA SER A 34 1.30 -8.23 4.08
C SER A 34 2.43 -8.40 3.09
N VAL A 35 2.38 -7.65 2.00
CA VAL A 35 3.43 -7.74 0.99
C VAL A 35 4.75 -7.24 1.57
N ALA A 36 4.73 -6.12 2.29
CA ALA A 36 5.95 -5.57 2.86
C ALA A 36 6.58 -6.56 3.84
N THR A 37 5.76 -7.19 4.67
CA THR A 37 6.24 -8.15 5.63
C THR A 37 6.84 -9.38 4.93
N ALA A 38 6.13 -9.89 3.93
CA ALA A 38 6.60 -11.08 3.22
C ALA A 38 7.90 -10.81 2.47
N ALA A 39 8.05 -9.61 1.94
CA ALA A 39 9.24 -9.24 1.19
C ALA A 39 10.35 -8.72 2.09
N GLU A 40 10.05 -8.52 3.37
CA GLU A 40 10.99 -7.93 4.32
C GLU A 40 11.46 -6.56 3.87
N GLU A 41 10.52 -5.77 3.40
CA GLU A 41 10.78 -4.41 2.93
C GLU A 41 10.01 -3.42 3.77
N LEU A 42 10.44 -2.17 3.71
CA LEU A 42 9.71 -1.12 4.39
C LEU A 42 8.40 -0.87 3.66
N LEU A 43 7.40 -0.50 4.43
CA LEU A 43 6.09 -0.21 3.87
C LEU A 43 6.18 0.86 2.79
N GLU A 44 7.00 1.88 3.02
CA GLU A 44 7.13 2.95 2.04
C GLU A 44 7.82 2.51 0.76
N ASP A 45 8.73 1.56 0.87
CA ASP A 45 9.39 1.04 -0.33
C ASP A 45 8.39 0.31 -1.20
N VAL A 46 7.56 -0.52 -0.58
CA VAL A 46 6.53 -1.23 -1.34
C VAL A 46 5.53 -0.25 -1.93
N ALA A 47 5.17 0.77 -1.16
CA ALA A 47 4.26 1.80 -1.66
C ALA A 47 4.83 2.49 -2.90
N ALA A 48 6.12 2.77 -2.89
CA ALA A 48 6.75 3.40 -4.06
C ALA A 48 6.64 2.49 -5.28
N HIS A 49 6.83 1.19 -5.10
CA HIS A 49 6.70 0.25 -6.20
C HIS A 49 5.28 0.19 -6.73
N VAL A 50 4.29 0.31 -5.84
CA VAL A 50 2.90 0.35 -6.27
C VAL A 50 2.65 1.59 -7.12
N LEU A 51 3.19 2.72 -6.70
CA LEU A 51 3.00 3.97 -7.44
C LEU A 51 3.69 3.93 -8.79
N GLU A 52 4.81 3.21 -8.87
CA GLU A 52 5.54 3.06 -10.12
C GLU A 52 4.89 2.06 -11.07
N GLY A 53 3.97 1.26 -10.55
CA GLY A 53 3.31 0.26 -11.35
C GLY A 53 4.05 -1.07 -11.45
N THR A 54 5.12 -1.25 -10.66
CA THR A 54 5.87 -2.49 -10.69
C THR A 54 5.26 -3.56 -9.80
N VAL A 55 4.40 -3.16 -8.85
CA VAL A 55 3.68 -4.10 -8.01
C VAL A 55 2.20 -3.85 -8.19
N ARG A 56 1.46 -4.89 -8.54
CA ARG A 56 0.03 -4.77 -8.75
C ARG A 56 -0.68 -5.84 -7.94
N PHE A 57 -1.89 -5.52 -7.54
CA PHE A 57 -2.67 -6.43 -6.69
C PHE A 57 -3.87 -7.02 -7.42
N ASP A 58 -4.10 -6.60 -8.65
CA ASP A 58 -5.26 -7.05 -9.41
C ASP A 58 -4.90 -8.08 -10.48
N ALA A 59 -3.68 -8.45 -10.55
CA ALA A 59 -3.27 -9.43 -11.56
C ALA A 59 -3.24 -10.86 -11.03
#